data_293daac404afb5a76ddfd0010d9bc6c2
#
_entry.id   293daac404afb5a76ddfd0010d9bc6c2
#
_cell.length_a   1.000
_cell.length_b   1.000
_cell.length_c   1.000
_cell.angle_alpha   90.00
_cell.angle_beta   90.00
_cell.angle_gamma   90.00
#
_symmetry.space_group_name_H-M   'P 1'
#
loop_
_entity.id
_entity.type
_entity.pdbx_description
1 polymer ?
#
loop_
_entity_poly.entity_id
_entity_poly.type
_entity_poly.pdbx_seq_one_letter_code
_entity_poly.pdbx_strand_id
1 'polypeptide(L)'
;MKILKGNLVSAPALGKLEIVEHGCLVLHDDGSIQGVEKAVPQSADAEVIDYGDSLIMPSFVDMHLHAPQYPMLGMGMDLPLIDWLNTYTFKTEARFEDSDYAR
;
A
#
# COMPACT_ATOMS: atom_id res chain seq x y z
N MET A 1 -20.50 9.25 3.30
CA MET A 1 -19.17 9.84 3.54
C MET A 1 -18.42 8.96 4.54
N LYS A 2 -17.10 8.79 4.36
CA LYS A 2 -16.25 7.98 5.25
C LYS A 2 -15.03 8.81 5.69
N ILE A 3 -14.62 8.64 6.94
CA ILE A 3 -13.45 9.33 7.51
C ILE A 3 -12.48 8.28 8.03
N LEU A 4 -11.24 8.32 7.54
CA LEU A 4 -10.15 7.49 8.03
C LEU A 4 -9.25 8.35 8.92
N LYS A 5 -9.11 7.97 10.18
CA LYS A 5 -8.30 8.69 11.17
C LYS A 5 -6.99 7.94 11.42
N GLY A 6 -5.87 8.67 11.46
CA GLY A 6 -4.52 8.10 11.68
C GLY A 6 -3.42 9.13 11.40
N ASN A 7 -2.19 8.68 11.23
CA ASN A 7 -1.08 9.53 10.83
C ASN A 7 -0.99 9.58 9.30
N LEU A 8 -1.37 10.72 8.72
CA LEU A 8 -1.42 10.89 7.27
C LEU A 8 -0.05 11.35 6.74
N VAL A 9 0.43 10.66 5.70
CA VAL A 9 1.67 11.01 5.01
C VAL A 9 1.41 11.10 3.52
N SER A 10 1.78 12.20 2.89
CA SER A 10 1.65 12.38 1.45
C SER A 10 2.81 13.15 0.86
N ALA A 11 3.01 13.02 -0.44
CA ALA A 11 4.03 13.74 -1.21
C ALA A 11 3.34 14.49 -2.36
N PRO A 12 2.78 15.69 -2.10
CA PRO A 12 2.00 16.43 -3.11
C PRO A 12 2.85 16.94 -4.28
N ALA A 13 4.17 16.97 -4.13
CA ALA A 13 5.11 17.31 -5.19
C ALA A 13 6.47 16.64 -4.94
N LEU A 14 7.28 16.55 -5.99
CA LEU A 14 8.64 15.99 -5.89
C LEU A 14 9.46 16.74 -4.81
N GLY A 15 10.01 15.98 -3.87
CA GLY A 15 10.81 16.50 -2.76
C GLY A 15 10.01 17.21 -1.66
N LYS A 16 8.67 17.20 -1.73
CA LYS A 16 7.80 17.77 -0.70
C LYS A 16 7.05 16.66 0.03
N LEU A 17 7.28 16.53 1.33
CA LEU A 17 6.56 15.63 2.20
C LEU A 17 5.60 16.43 3.10
N GLU A 18 4.36 15.98 3.21
CA GLU A 18 3.36 16.50 4.15
C GLU A 18 2.96 15.41 5.14
N ILE A 19 2.98 15.77 6.43
CA ILE A 19 2.64 14.88 7.54
C ILE A 19 1.57 15.56 8.38
N VAL A 20 0.47 14.84 8.64
CA VAL A 20 -0.59 15.27 9.56
C VAL A 20 -0.78 14.18 10.61
N GLU A 21 -0.17 14.39 11.77
CA GLU A 21 -0.28 13.48 12.91
C GLU A 21 -1.71 13.48 13.45
N HIS A 22 -2.26 12.26 13.72
CA HIS A 22 -3.62 12.05 14.21
C HIS A 22 -4.69 12.78 13.39
N GLY A 23 -4.45 12.95 12.09
CA GLY A 23 -5.34 13.62 11.15
C GLY A 23 -6.47 12.74 10.64
N CYS A 24 -7.26 13.30 9.74
CA CYS A 24 -8.40 12.65 9.12
C CYS A 24 -8.34 12.76 7.60
N LEU A 25 -8.45 11.63 6.90
CA LEU A 25 -8.69 11.58 5.46
C LEU A 25 -10.19 11.47 5.23
N VAL A 26 -10.79 12.47 4.59
CA VAL A 26 -12.22 12.54 4.33
C VAL A 26 -12.50 12.03 2.92
N LEU A 27 -13.38 11.05 2.80
CA LEU A 27 -13.77 10.41 1.55
C LEU A 27 -15.24 10.66 1.24
N HIS A 28 -15.53 10.90 -0.04
CA HIS A 28 -16.89 10.84 -0.58
C HIS A 28 -17.41 9.39 -0.62
N ASP A 29 -18.72 9.22 -0.85
CA ASP A 29 -19.34 7.89 -0.94
C ASP A 29 -18.86 7.08 -2.16
N ASP A 30 -18.38 7.74 -3.19
CA ASP A 30 -17.76 7.12 -4.37
C ASP A 30 -16.28 6.71 -4.16
N GLY A 31 -15.73 6.97 -2.95
CA GLY A 31 -14.35 6.66 -2.59
C GLY A 31 -13.33 7.71 -2.98
N SER A 32 -13.73 8.79 -3.65
CA SER A 32 -12.82 9.90 -3.97
C SER A 32 -12.43 10.68 -2.70
N ILE A 33 -11.21 11.24 -2.71
CA ILE A 33 -10.70 12.03 -1.58
C ILE A 33 -11.32 13.42 -1.63
N GLN A 34 -12.02 13.81 -0.57
CA GLN A 34 -12.50 15.17 -0.36
C GLN A 34 -11.38 16.07 0.18
N GLY A 35 -10.59 15.58 1.12
CA GLY A 35 -9.51 16.35 1.71
C GLY A 35 -8.88 15.70 2.93
N VAL A 36 -7.90 16.41 3.50
CA VAL A 36 -7.20 16.07 4.74
C VAL A 36 -7.52 17.13 5.78
N GLU A 37 -7.98 16.68 6.95
CA GLU A 37 -8.35 17.53 8.07
C GLU A 37 -7.55 17.18 9.31
N LYS A 38 -7.31 18.16 10.20
CA LYS A 38 -6.61 17.93 11.48
C LYS A 38 -7.47 17.26 12.54
N ALA A 39 -8.79 17.27 12.36
CA ALA A 39 -9.75 16.66 13.29
C ALA A 39 -10.99 16.23 12.52
N VAL A 40 -11.77 15.32 13.12
CA VAL A 40 -13.06 14.89 12.56
C VAL A 40 -13.99 16.11 12.45
N PRO A 41 -14.53 16.42 11.26
CA PRO A 41 -15.49 17.50 11.07
C PRO A 41 -16.75 17.29 11.93
N GLN A 42 -17.15 18.29 12.69
CA GLN A 42 -18.28 18.20 13.65
C GLN A 42 -19.65 17.99 12.98
N SER A 43 -19.78 18.32 11.71
CA SER A 43 -21.05 18.21 10.94
C SER A 43 -21.18 16.91 10.16
N ALA A 44 -20.29 15.96 10.35
CA ALA A 44 -20.22 14.78 9.52
C ALA A 44 -21.11 13.66 10.07
N ASP A 45 -22.22 13.40 9.38
CA ASP A 45 -22.86 12.08 9.42
C ASP A 45 -22.03 11.12 8.57
N ALA A 46 -20.94 10.63 9.14
CA ALA A 46 -19.93 9.85 8.45
C ALA A 46 -19.52 8.63 9.28
N GLU A 47 -19.25 7.54 8.58
CA GLU A 47 -18.55 6.39 9.15
C GLU A 47 -17.10 6.79 9.47
N VAL A 48 -16.70 6.71 10.74
CA VAL A 48 -15.32 6.99 11.18
C VAL A 48 -14.61 5.68 11.46
N ILE A 49 -13.49 5.44 10.78
CA ILE A 49 -12.60 4.32 11.04
C ILE A 49 -11.31 4.88 11.64
N ASP A 50 -11.02 4.52 12.88
CA ASP A 50 -9.84 4.98 13.61
C ASP A 50 -8.73 3.91 13.55
N TYR A 51 -7.63 4.24 12.89
CA TYR A 51 -6.44 3.39 12.77
C TYR A 51 -5.39 3.67 13.87
N GLY A 52 -5.70 4.53 14.84
CA GLY A 52 -4.82 4.90 15.94
C GLY A 52 -3.51 5.53 15.42
N ASP A 53 -2.38 4.96 15.83
CA ASP A 53 -1.04 5.45 15.46
C ASP A 53 -0.54 4.92 14.10
N SER A 54 -1.36 4.18 13.36
CA SER A 54 -0.97 3.65 12.04
C SER A 54 -0.81 4.75 11.01
N LEU A 55 0.07 4.49 10.02
CA LEU A 55 0.26 5.37 8.87
C LEU A 55 -0.84 5.15 7.84
N ILE A 56 -1.39 6.24 7.32
CA ILE A 56 -2.25 6.29 6.15
C ILE A 56 -1.51 7.06 5.07
N MET A 57 -1.21 6.41 3.96
CA MET A 57 -0.43 6.98 2.86
C MET A 57 -0.94 6.47 1.52
N PRO A 58 -0.67 7.16 0.40
CA PRO A 58 -0.93 6.63 -0.92
C PRO A 58 -0.24 5.28 -1.11
N SER A 59 -0.89 4.37 -1.83
CA SER A 59 -0.28 3.09 -2.18
C SER A 59 0.95 3.29 -3.05
N PHE A 60 1.89 2.36 -2.98
CA PHE A 60 3.00 2.33 -3.91
C PHE A 60 2.50 2.02 -5.32
N VAL A 61 3.15 2.63 -6.31
CA VAL A 61 2.94 2.34 -7.73
C VAL A 61 4.25 1.81 -8.29
N ASP A 62 4.20 0.57 -8.75
CA ASP A 62 5.31 -0.06 -9.46
C ASP A 62 4.81 -0.50 -10.83
N MET A 63 5.42 0.05 -11.88
CA MET A 63 5.01 -0.19 -13.27
C MET A 63 5.63 -1.47 -13.84
N HIS A 64 6.56 -2.11 -13.13
CA HIS A 64 7.18 -3.37 -13.52
C HIS A 64 7.53 -4.19 -12.26
N LEU A 65 6.61 -5.01 -11.82
CA LEU A 65 6.70 -5.80 -10.61
C LEU A 65 6.40 -7.28 -10.89
N HIS A 66 7.21 -8.15 -10.30
CA HIS A 66 6.96 -9.59 -10.22
C HIS A 66 6.67 -9.98 -8.77
N ALA A 67 5.48 -9.65 -8.27
CA ALA A 67 5.09 -9.89 -6.88
C ALA A 67 5.30 -11.36 -6.43
N PRO A 68 5.02 -12.39 -7.26
CA PRO A 68 5.28 -13.78 -6.89
C PRO A 68 6.74 -14.14 -6.65
N GLN A 69 7.68 -13.26 -7.01
CA GLN A 69 9.12 -13.48 -6.75
C GLN A 69 9.55 -13.00 -5.35
N TYR A 70 8.68 -12.33 -4.61
CA TYR A 70 8.98 -11.81 -3.27
C TYR A 70 9.59 -12.87 -2.33
N PRO A 71 9.08 -14.13 -2.25
CA PRO A 71 9.64 -15.14 -1.34
C PRO A 71 11.06 -15.59 -1.66
N MET A 72 11.56 -15.26 -2.86
CA MET A 72 12.90 -15.67 -3.32
C MET A 72 13.86 -14.49 -3.54
N LEU A 73 13.55 -13.32 -3.01
CA LEU A 73 14.41 -12.14 -3.12
C LEU A 73 15.85 -12.45 -2.67
N GLY A 74 16.82 -12.13 -3.53
CA GLY A 74 18.25 -12.34 -3.29
C GLY A 74 18.75 -13.77 -3.47
N MET A 75 17.89 -14.73 -3.84
CA MET A 75 18.32 -16.11 -4.07
C MET A 75 18.88 -16.31 -5.48
N GLY A 76 20.01 -17.06 -5.56
CA GLY A 76 20.62 -17.45 -6.84
C GLY A 76 21.15 -16.29 -7.67
N MET A 77 21.55 -15.18 -7.06
CA MET A 77 22.07 -13.99 -7.73
C MET A 77 23.40 -14.23 -8.48
N ASP A 78 24.06 -15.34 -8.25
CA ASP A 78 25.29 -15.82 -8.90
C ASP A 78 25.01 -16.67 -10.15
N LEU A 79 23.75 -17.01 -10.40
CA LEU A 79 23.38 -17.86 -11.54
C LEU A 79 23.13 -17.04 -12.82
N PRO A 80 23.45 -17.63 -14.02
CA PRO A 80 22.94 -17.10 -15.27
C PRO A 80 21.41 -17.05 -15.29
N LEU A 81 20.82 -16.11 -16.04
CA LEU A 81 19.38 -15.85 -16.06
C LEU A 81 18.53 -17.12 -16.24
N ILE A 82 18.86 -17.95 -17.22
CA ILE A 82 18.04 -19.16 -17.53
C ILE A 82 18.13 -20.18 -16.39
N ASP A 83 19.29 -20.35 -15.79
CA ASP A 83 19.49 -21.25 -14.66
C ASP A 83 18.75 -20.73 -13.42
N TRP A 84 18.78 -19.42 -13.17
CA TRP A 84 18.03 -18.76 -12.12
C TRP A 84 16.52 -18.93 -12.31
N LEU A 85 15.99 -18.70 -13.52
CA LEU A 85 14.58 -18.88 -13.84
C LEU A 85 14.12 -20.33 -13.55
N ASN A 86 14.86 -21.32 -14.01
CA ASN A 86 14.50 -22.74 -13.86
C ASN A 86 14.67 -23.24 -12.41
N THR A 87 15.66 -22.73 -11.69
CA THR A 87 15.97 -23.19 -10.33
C THR A 87 15.02 -22.60 -9.29
N TYR A 88 14.74 -21.29 -9.38
CA TYR A 88 14.01 -20.54 -8.37
C TYR A 88 12.70 -19.96 -8.88
N THR A 89 12.73 -19.17 -9.95
CA THR A 89 11.64 -18.29 -10.34
C THR A 89 10.38 -19.06 -10.70
N PHE A 90 10.44 -19.94 -11.68
CA PHE A 90 9.27 -20.69 -12.16
C PHE A 90 8.64 -21.55 -11.06
N LYS A 91 9.46 -22.13 -10.19
CA LYS A 91 8.97 -22.95 -9.06
C LYS A 91 8.28 -22.10 -8.00
N THR A 92 8.82 -20.89 -7.73
CA THR A 92 8.24 -19.99 -6.75
C THR A 92 6.95 -19.38 -7.27
N GLU A 93 6.95 -18.90 -8.51
CA GLU A 93 5.76 -18.32 -9.14
C GLU A 93 4.62 -19.33 -9.28
N ALA A 94 4.90 -20.59 -9.62
CA ALA A 94 3.89 -21.64 -9.70
C ALA A 94 3.16 -21.90 -8.38
N ARG A 95 3.77 -21.61 -7.22
CA ARG A 95 3.11 -21.77 -5.90
C ARG A 95 1.96 -20.78 -5.68
N PHE A 96 1.95 -19.65 -6.40
CA PHE A 96 0.89 -18.65 -6.32
C PHE A 96 -0.40 -19.06 -7.06
N GLU A 97 -0.43 -20.24 -7.70
CA GLU A 97 -1.68 -20.89 -8.10
C GLU A 97 -2.55 -21.26 -6.87
N ASP A 98 -1.90 -21.52 -5.74
CA ASP A 98 -2.57 -21.71 -4.45
C ASP A 98 -2.94 -20.33 -3.85
N SER A 99 -4.24 -20.06 -3.77
CA SER A 99 -4.76 -18.78 -3.26
C SER A 99 -4.45 -18.55 -1.77
N ASP A 100 -4.25 -19.61 -0.98
CA ASP A 100 -3.90 -19.48 0.43
C ASP A 100 -2.42 -19.13 0.61
N TYR A 101 -1.58 -19.59 -0.32
CA TYR A 101 -0.17 -19.17 -0.37
C TYR A 101 -0.01 -17.74 -0.90
N ALA A 102 -0.90 -17.28 -1.77
CA ALA A 102 -0.85 -15.96 -2.40
C ALA A 102 -1.34 -14.82 -1.48
N ARG A 103 -1.92 -15.11 -0.33
CA ARG A 103 -2.38 -14.14 0.69
C ARG A 103 -1.30 -13.80 1.70
#